data_dc8d089ae6ab233c3ff53e10fab95920
#
_entry.id   dc8d089ae6ab233c3ff53e10fab95920
#
_cell.length_a   1.000
_cell.length_b   1.000
_cell.length_c   1.000
_cell.angle_alpha   90.00
_cell.angle_beta   90.00
_cell.angle_gamma   90.00
#
_symmetry.space_group_name_H-M   'P 1'
#
loop_
_entity.id
_entity.type
_entity.pdbx_description
1 polymer ?
#
loop_
_entity_poly.entity_id
_entity_poly.type
_entity_poly.pdbx_seq_one_letter_code
_entity_poly.pdbx_strand_id
1 'polypeptide(L)'
;MARACRERAVLRWAAVALVVVTAQMFVPGAHAADPADIAEGMRLFRQKGNCQVCHGWAGDGRKMDSQMPDGANLRESMLDRETLITIIKCGRPGTGMPAYDKFAYSDGRCYGLKQADLKSPTRQMPDPPATLQVREIEAIADFMFAKIIGKGTMDREKCVDYWGSDVELCSELAK
;
A
#
# COMPACT_ATOMS: atom_id res chain seq x y z
N MET A 1 -54.67 -12.41 -37.23
CA MET A 1 -53.22 -12.81 -37.21
C MET A 1 -52.27 -11.70 -36.83
N ALA A 2 -52.60 -10.40 -36.94
CA ALA A 2 -51.68 -9.28 -36.61
C ALA A 2 -51.43 -9.01 -35.09
N ARG A 3 -52.38 -9.34 -34.19
CA ARG A 3 -52.25 -9.10 -32.73
C ARG A 3 -51.23 -10.01 -32.05
N ALA A 4 -51.13 -11.28 -32.43
CA ALA A 4 -50.22 -12.25 -31.81
C ALA A 4 -48.74 -11.97 -32.10
N CYS A 5 -48.44 -11.30 -33.24
CA CYS A 5 -47.07 -10.95 -33.62
C CYS A 5 -46.53 -9.75 -32.80
N ARG A 6 -47.43 -8.84 -32.41
CA ARG A 6 -47.11 -7.62 -31.66
C ARG A 6 -46.79 -7.92 -30.18
N GLU A 7 -47.51 -8.84 -29.56
CA GLU A 7 -47.30 -9.25 -28.17
C GLU A 7 -45.97 -10.01 -28.00
N ARG A 8 -45.57 -10.83 -28.93
CA ARG A 8 -44.32 -11.57 -28.91
C ARG A 8 -43.09 -10.66 -29.08
N ALA A 9 -43.23 -9.55 -29.81
CA ALA A 9 -42.17 -8.57 -29.95
C ALA A 9 -41.96 -7.77 -28.64
N VAL A 10 -43.04 -7.33 -28.01
CA VAL A 10 -42.97 -6.57 -26.73
C VAL A 10 -42.39 -7.43 -25.63
N LEU A 11 -42.76 -8.73 -25.54
CA LEU A 11 -42.23 -9.65 -24.54
C LEU A 11 -40.72 -9.91 -24.69
N ARG A 12 -40.23 -9.96 -25.93
CA ARG A 12 -38.80 -10.14 -26.24
C ARG A 12 -37.96 -8.91 -25.87
N TRP A 13 -38.49 -7.71 -26.09
CA TRP A 13 -37.81 -6.47 -25.73
C TRP A 13 -37.78 -6.26 -24.20
N ALA A 14 -38.87 -6.64 -23.50
CA ALA A 14 -38.91 -6.60 -22.05
C ALA A 14 -37.93 -7.57 -21.40
N ALA A 15 -37.74 -8.78 -21.94
CA ALA A 15 -36.77 -9.76 -21.46
C ALA A 15 -35.30 -9.32 -21.66
N VAL A 16 -35.01 -8.69 -22.82
CA VAL A 16 -33.67 -8.16 -23.10
C VAL A 16 -33.35 -6.96 -22.19
N ALA A 17 -34.32 -6.08 -21.94
CA ALA A 17 -34.12 -4.94 -21.01
C ALA A 17 -33.85 -5.40 -19.55
N LEU A 18 -34.53 -6.47 -19.09
CA LEU A 18 -34.33 -7.01 -17.74
C LEU A 18 -32.95 -7.63 -17.56
N VAL A 19 -32.42 -8.31 -18.57
CA VAL A 19 -31.07 -8.91 -18.52
C VAL A 19 -29.97 -7.86 -18.51
N VAL A 20 -30.15 -6.73 -19.21
CA VAL A 20 -29.16 -5.63 -19.20
C VAL A 20 -29.13 -4.90 -17.87
N VAL A 21 -30.27 -4.74 -17.19
CA VAL A 21 -30.31 -4.06 -15.87
C VAL A 21 -29.68 -4.91 -14.75
N THR A 22 -29.79 -6.24 -14.82
CA THR A 22 -29.19 -7.13 -13.81
C THR A 22 -27.68 -7.30 -13.93
N ALA A 23 -27.11 -7.06 -15.13
CA ALA A 23 -25.67 -7.16 -15.36
C ALA A 23 -24.86 -5.97 -14.78
N GLN A 24 -25.51 -4.87 -14.42
CA GLN A 24 -24.83 -3.68 -13.88
C GLN A 24 -24.60 -3.70 -12.35
N MET A 25 -25.06 -4.73 -11.62
CA MET A 25 -24.98 -4.75 -10.15
C MET A 25 -23.74 -5.43 -9.57
N PHE A 26 -22.81 -5.90 -10.38
CA PHE A 26 -21.57 -6.52 -9.90
C PHE A 26 -20.32 -5.86 -10.49
N VAL A 27 -20.16 -4.55 -10.28
CA VAL A 27 -18.82 -3.96 -10.30
C VAL A 27 -18.31 -4.09 -8.86
N PRO A 28 -17.30 -4.94 -8.58
CA PRO A 28 -16.62 -4.86 -7.30
C PRO A 28 -16.04 -3.46 -7.24
N GLY A 29 -16.59 -2.63 -6.36
CA GLY A 29 -16.08 -1.29 -6.14
C GLY A 29 -14.62 -1.40 -5.76
N ALA A 30 -13.73 -0.84 -6.55
CA ALA A 30 -12.39 -0.54 -6.08
C ALA A 30 -12.60 0.37 -4.86
N HIS A 31 -12.42 -0.18 -3.65
CA HIS A 31 -12.45 0.60 -2.43
C HIS A 31 -11.30 1.61 -2.54
N ALA A 32 -11.65 2.86 -2.88
CA ALA A 32 -10.70 3.95 -2.66
C ALA A 32 -10.41 3.97 -1.14
N ALA A 33 -9.13 4.01 -0.79
CA ALA A 33 -8.74 4.08 0.61
C ALA A 33 -9.37 5.31 1.27
N ASP A 34 -9.87 5.15 2.51
CA ASP A 34 -10.46 6.25 3.26
C ASP A 34 -9.40 7.34 3.51
N PRO A 35 -9.69 8.62 3.26
CA PRO A 35 -8.78 9.71 3.58
C PRO A 35 -8.27 9.71 5.02
N ALA A 36 -9.06 9.24 5.98
CA ALA A 36 -8.64 9.09 7.37
C ALA A 36 -7.58 7.99 7.54
N ASP A 37 -7.73 6.86 6.85
CA ASP A 37 -6.74 5.78 6.85
C ASP A 37 -5.44 6.21 6.16
N ILE A 38 -5.53 7.00 5.08
CA ILE A 38 -4.34 7.57 4.41
C ILE A 38 -3.59 8.53 5.36
N ALA A 39 -4.31 9.40 6.08
CA ALA A 39 -3.70 10.34 7.03
C ALA A 39 -3.05 9.60 8.21
N GLU A 40 -3.72 8.59 8.76
CA GLU A 40 -3.18 7.74 9.82
C GLU A 40 -1.97 6.93 9.32
N GLY A 41 -2.04 6.37 8.13
CA GLY A 41 -0.93 5.67 7.49
C GLY A 41 0.30 6.55 7.32
N MET A 42 0.13 7.81 6.92
CA MET A 42 1.21 8.79 6.85
C MET A 42 1.85 9.03 8.22
N ARG A 43 1.03 9.21 9.26
CA ARG A 43 1.51 9.39 10.64
C ARG A 43 2.31 8.16 11.11
N LEU A 44 1.80 6.97 10.85
CA LEU A 44 2.43 5.71 11.22
C LEU A 44 3.75 5.49 10.47
N PHE A 45 3.79 5.75 9.16
CA PHE A 45 5.00 5.67 8.32
C PHE A 45 6.11 6.57 8.86
N ARG A 46 5.76 7.78 9.30
CA ARG A 46 6.74 8.78 9.74
C ARG A 46 7.15 8.63 11.21
N GLN A 47 6.23 8.22 12.08
CA GLN A 47 6.45 8.25 13.53
C GLN A 47 6.65 6.85 14.11
N LYS A 48 5.59 6.03 14.15
CA LYS A 48 5.61 4.75 14.85
C LYS A 48 6.46 3.70 14.12
N GLY A 49 6.27 3.55 12.82
CA GLY A 49 7.06 2.65 11.97
C GLY A 49 8.43 3.22 11.62
N ASN A 50 8.55 4.55 11.68
CA ASN A 50 9.77 5.30 11.35
C ASN A 50 10.43 4.89 10.03
N CYS A 51 9.61 4.57 9.02
CA CYS A 51 10.06 4.04 7.73
C CYS A 51 10.94 5.05 6.96
N GLN A 52 10.69 6.34 7.20
CA GLN A 52 11.39 7.44 6.52
C GLN A 52 12.90 7.48 6.82
N VAL A 53 13.36 6.94 7.96
CA VAL A 53 14.80 6.99 8.30
C VAL A 53 15.65 6.21 7.30
N CYS A 54 15.09 5.13 6.71
CA CYS A 54 15.74 4.33 5.68
C CYS A 54 15.24 4.69 4.26
N HIS A 55 13.93 4.89 4.11
CA HIS A 55 13.29 5.06 2.79
C HIS A 55 13.16 6.52 2.33
N GLY A 56 13.54 7.49 3.16
CA GLY A 56 13.32 8.91 2.92
C GLY A 56 11.86 9.32 3.22
N TRP A 57 11.66 10.61 3.53
CA TRP A 57 10.33 11.15 3.83
C TRP A 57 9.37 10.99 2.63
N ALA A 58 9.90 11.12 1.41
CA ALA A 58 9.17 10.96 0.16
C ALA A 58 9.04 9.51 -0.30
N GLY A 59 9.72 8.56 0.36
CA GLY A 59 9.82 7.17 -0.07
C GLY A 59 10.76 6.97 -1.27
N ASP A 60 11.67 7.89 -1.53
CA ASP A 60 12.58 7.91 -2.68
C ASP A 60 13.92 7.20 -2.43
N GLY A 61 14.07 6.53 -1.28
CA GLY A 61 15.27 5.81 -0.88
C GLY A 61 16.38 6.71 -0.30
N ARG A 62 16.15 8.02 -0.19
CA ARG A 62 17.10 8.96 0.41
C ARG A 62 16.95 8.95 1.92
N LYS A 63 17.68 8.04 2.56
CA LYS A 63 17.63 7.88 4.02
C LYS A 63 17.86 9.20 4.76
N MET A 64 17.10 9.39 5.83
CA MET A 64 17.17 10.62 6.65
C MET A 64 18.20 10.51 7.78
N ASP A 65 18.70 9.31 8.06
CA ASP A 65 19.72 9.04 9.05
C ASP A 65 20.88 8.27 8.43
N SER A 66 22.08 8.83 8.44
CA SER A 66 23.28 8.21 7.86
C SER A 66 23.69 6.91 8.55
N GLN A 67 23.27 6.69 9.79
CA GLN A 67 23.53 5.49 10.57
C GLN A 67 22.67 4.30 10.14
N MET A 68 21.54 4.58 9.45
CA MET A 68 20.59 3.56 9.03
C MET A 68 20.99 2.92 7.70
N PRO A 69 20.61 1.65 7.45
CA PRO A 69 20.82 1.01 6.16
C PRO A 69 20.07 1.74 5.05
N ASP A 70 20.54 1.59 3.81
CA ASP A 70 19.84 2.13 2.64
C ASP A 70 18.50 1.41 2.42
N GLY A 71 17.43 2.16 2.33
CA GLY A 71 16.10 1.69 1.97
C GLY A 71 15.91 1.71 0.44
N ALA A 72 15.05 0.83 -0.06
CA ALA A 72 14.66 0.86 -1.46
C ALA A 72 13.95 2.16 -1.83
N ASN A 73 14.09 2.62 -3.07
CA ASN A 73 13.24 3.66 -3.65
C ASN A 73 11.83 3.08 -3.87
N LEU A 74 10.91 3.44 -2.98
CA LEU A 74 9.53 2.95 -3.00
C LEU A 74 8.71 3.62 -4.11
N ARG A 75 9.13 4.80 -4.57
CA ARG A 75 8.43 5.55 -5.62
C ARG A 75 8.52 4.89 -6.99
N GLU A 76 9.55 4.11 -7.22
CA GLU A 76 9.77 3.30 -8.42
C GLU A 76 9.26 1.85 -8.27
N SER A 77 8.73 1.51 -7.09
CA SER A 77 8.25 0.17 -6.81
C SER A 77 6.97 -0.14 -7.59
N MET A 78 6.89 -1.40 -8.08
CA MET A 78 5.72 -1.97 -8.76
C MET A 78 5.03 -3.04 -7.93
N LEU A 79 5.26 -3.06 -6.61
CA LEU A 79 4.64 -4.01 -5.70
C LEU A 79 3.11 -3.83 -5.69
N ASP A 80 2.39 -4.94 -5.65
CA ASP A 80 0.97 -4.94 -5.31
C ASP A 80 0.76 -4.74 -3.79
N ARG A 81 -0.48 -4.44 -3.40
CA ARG A 81 -0.83 -4.12 -2.01
C ARG A 81 -0.59 -5.29 -1.05
N GLU A 82 -0.91 -6.50 -1.47
CA GLU A 82 -0.77 -7.70 -0.64
C GLU A 82 0.70 -8.03 -0.37
N THR A 83 1.53 -7.95 -1.40
CA THR A 83 2.98 -8.11 -1.30
C THR A 83 3.59 -7.04 -0.39
N LEU A 84 3.16 -5.77 -0.53
CA LEU A 84 3.63 -4.69 0.33
C LEU A 84 3.27 -4.94 1.81
N ILE A 85 2.03 -5.32 2.10
CA ILE A 85 1.58 -5.66 3.45
C ILE A 85 2.42 -6.82 4.02
N THR A 86 2.67 -7.84 3.21
CA THR A 86 3.50 -8.99 3.61
C THR A 86 4.93 -8.55 3.95
N ILE A 87 5.53 -7.68 3.14
CA ILE A 87 6.88 -7.14 3.40
C ILE A 87 6.92 -6.33 4.69
N ILE A 88 5.91 -5.50 4.96
CA ILE A 88 5.86 -4.72 6.21
C ILE A 88 5.70 -5.66 7.41
N LYS A 89 4.80 -6.64 7.34
CA LYS A 89 4.59 -7.64 8.41
C LYS A 89 5.87 -8.44 8.71
N CYS A 90 6.46 -8.97 7.66
CA CYS A 90 7.49 -10.00 7.75
C CYS A 90 8.92 -9.46 7.68
N GLY A 91 9.09 -8.19 7.30
CA GLY A 91 10.41 -7.68 6.99
C GLY A 91 11.05 -8.39 5.81
N ARG A 92 12.35 -8.25 5.65
CA ARG A 92 13.15 -8.91 4.62
C ARG A 92 14.37 -9.58 5.27
N PRO A 93 14.29 -10.89 5.59
CA PRO A 93 15.40 -11.62 6.20
C PRO A 93 16.72 -11.44 5.44
N GLY A 94 17.80 -11.15 6.18
CA GLY A 94 19.11 -10.87 5.62
C GLY A 94 19.31 -9.42 5.16
N THR A 95 18.37 -8.52 5.46
CA THR A 95 18.47 -7.09 5.15
C THR A 95 18.21 -6.23 6.39
N GLY A 96 18.37 -4.89 6.24
CA GLY A 96 18.03 -3.94 7.29
C GLY A 96 16.53 -3.69 7.48
N MET A 97 15.64 -4.32 6.70
CA MET A 97 14.19 -4.14 6.83
C MET A 97 13.61 -5.07 7.91
N PRO A 98 13.18 -4.54 9.08
CA PRO A 98 12.66 -5.35 10.18
C PRO A 98 11.26 -5.88 9.92
N ALA A 99 10.84 -6.89 10.70
CA ALA A 99 9.46 -7.36 10.74
C ALA A 99 8.65 -6.54 11.76
N TYR A 100 7.55 -5.95 11.33
CA TYR A 100 6.70 -5.13 12.20
C TYR A 100 5.58 -5.91 12.90
N ASP A 101 5.21 -7.11 12.42
CA ASP A 101 4.30 -8.00 13.12
C ASP A 101 5.08 -8.78 14.20
N LYS A 102 4.71 -8.59 15.46
CA LYS A 102 5.35 -9.30 16.58
C LYS A 102 5.27 -10.84 16.49
N PHE A 103 4.35 -11.36 15.71
CA PHE A 103 4.15 -12.79 15.49
C PHE A 103 4.70 -13.31 14.16
N ALA A 104 5.42 -12.47 13.40
CA ALA A 104 5.90 -12.77 12.05
C ALA A 104 6.53 -14.16 11.91
N TYR A 105 7.35 -14.57 12.89
CA TYR A 105 8.12 -15.79 12.83
C TYR A 105 7.75 -16.82 13.91
N SER A 106 6.52 -16.72 14.44
CA SER A 106 6.05 -17.66 15.47
C SER A 106 5.62 -19.02 14.92
N ASP A 107 5.05 -19.07 13.70
CA ASP A 107 4.37 -20.25 13.15
C ASP A 107 4.66 -20.54 11.66
N GLY A 108 5.64 -19.82 11.09
CA GLY A 108 6.00 -19.98 9.68
C GLY A 108 5.18 -19.14 8.70
N ARG A 109 4.28 -18.24 9.18
CA ARG A 109 3.46 -17.35 8.34
C ARG A 109 4.29 -16.41 7.47
N CYS A 110 5.52 -16.13 7.86
CA CYS A 110 6.44 -15.29 7.12
C CYS A 110 7.47 -16.17 6.39
N TYR A 111 7.28 -16.33 5.10
CA TYR A 111 8.18 -17.06 4.20
C TYR A 111 8.45 -18.52 4.61
N GLY A 112 7.55 -19.15 5.39
CA GLY A 112 7.78 -20.50 5.93
C GLY A 112 8.86 -20.57 7.02
N LEU A 113 9.41 -19.43 7.45
CA LEU A 113 10.49 -19.35 8.43
C LEU A 113 9.95 -19.21 9.86
N LYS A 114 10.72 -19.68 10.82
CA LYS A 114 10.50 -19.52 12.27
C LYS A 114 11.62 -18.70 12.90
N GLN A 115 11.43 -18.25 14.12
CA GLN A 115 12.42 -17.47 14.86
C GLN A 115 13.82 -18.11 14.92
N ALA A 116 13.89 -19.45 14.97
CA ALA A 116 15.15 -20.19 14.97
C ALA A 116 15.94 -19.99 13.66
N ASP A 117 15.24 -19.86 12.54
CA ASP A 117 15.85 -19.72 11.21
C ASP A 117 16.52 -18.34 11.02
N LEU A 118 16.08 -17.33 11.76
CA LEU A 118 16.62 -15.98 11.72
C LEU A 118 17.97 -15.83 12.47
N LYS A 119 18.38 -16.86 13.20
CA LYS A 119 19.70 -16.87 13.87
C LYS A 119 20.86 -17.05 12.89
N SER A 120 20.59 -17.51 11.66
CA SER A 120 21.59 -17.59 10.60
C SER A 120 22.08 -16.18 10.23
N PRO A 121 23.41 -15.96 10.10
CA PRO A 121 23.97 -14.65 9.72
C PRO A 121 23.39 -14.08 8.41
N THR A 122 22.97 -14.96 7.49
CA THR A 122 22.39 -14.58 6.20
C THR A 122 20.90 -14.22 6.27
N ARG A 123 20.27 -14.34 7.45
CA ARG A 123 18.83 -14.09 7.63
C ARG A 123 18.54 -13.15 8.79
N GLN A 124 19.56 -12.62 9.45
CA GLN A 124 19.38 -11.67 10.54
C GLN A 124 18.68 -10.41 10.03
N MET A 125 17.85 -9.84 10.90
CA MET A 125 17.19 -8.55 10.70
C MET A 125 17.29 -7.77 12.02
N PRO A 126 17.29 -6.43 11.96
CA PRO A 126 17.16 -5.63 13.16
C PRO A 126 15.76 -5.77 13.78
N ASP A 127 15.64 -5.45 15.04
CA ASP A 127 14.34 -5.27 15.69
C ASP A 127 13.66 -3.99 15.16
N PRO A 128 12.33 -3.99 14.98
CA PRO A 128 11.60 -2.80 14.59
C PRO A 128 11.58 -1.78 15.75
N PRO A 129 11.52 -0.47 15.47
CA PRO A 129 11.40 0.56 16.50
C PRO A 129 10.11 0.40 17.32
N ALA A 130 9.07 -0.17 16.73
CA ALA A 130 7.81 -0.54 17.38
C ALA A 130 7.12 -1.64 16.60
N THR A 131 6.31 -2.46 17.26
CA THR A 131 5.42 -3.39 16.57
C THR A 131 4.18 -2.68 16.05
N LEU A 132 3.65 -3.14 14.92
CA LEU A 132 2.44 -2.63 14.30
C LEU A 132 1.30 -3.67 14.36
N GLN A 133 0.09 -3.18 14.59
CA GLN A 133 -1.13 -3.99 14.46
C GLN A 133 -1.50 -4.16 12.99
N VAL A 134 -2.31 -5.17 12.66
CA VAL A 134 -2.73 -5.44 11.28
C VAL A 134 -3.34 -4.20 10.62
N ARG A 135 -4.28 -3.52 11.29
CA ARG A 135 -4.92 -2.31 10.77
C ARG A 135 -3.95 -1.14 10.56
N GLU A 136 -2.90 -1.06 11.38
CA GLU A 136 -1.86 -0.02 11.23
C GLU A 136 -1.00 -0.28 9.99
N ILE A 137 -0.70 -1.54 9.72
CA ILE A 137 0.02 -1.95 8.51
C ILE A 137 -0.84 -1.69 7.26
N GLU A 138 -2.14 -1.96 7.33
CA GLU A 138 -3.09 -1.69 6.25
C GLU A 138 -3.20 -0.19 5.96
N ALA A 139 -3.31 0.65 7.00
CA ALA A 139 -3.31 2.10 6.84
C ALA A 139 -2.00 2.63 6.22
N ILE A 140 -0.83 2.09 6.64
CA ILE A 140 0.46 2.41 6.01
C ILE A 140 0.44 2.03 4.53
N ALA A 141 -0.07 0.85 4.19
CA ALA A 141 -0.15 0.40 2.80
C ALA A 141 -1.06 1.34 1.98
N ASP A 142 -2.21 1.74 2.51
CA ASP A 142 -3.15 2.65 1.85
C ASP A 142 -2.51 4.02 1.60
N PHE A 143 -1.81 4.57 2.59
CA PHE A 143 -1.02 5.78 2.42
C PHE A 143 0.07 5.61 1.35
N MET A 144 0.83 4.51 1.39
CA MET A 144 1.92 4.28 0.45
C MET A 144 1.41 4.15 -0.99
N PHE A 145 0.28 3.48 -1.22
CA PHE A 145 -0.34 3.41 -2.55
C PHE A 145 -0.91 4.76 -3.01
N ALA A 146 -1.49 5.51 -2.11
CA ALA A 146 -2.02 6.83 -2.44
C ALA A 146 -0.92 7.82 -2.83
N LYS A 147 0.25 7.80 -2.14
CA LYS A 147 1.22 8.91 -2.16
C LYS A 147 2.65 8.53 -2.57
N ILE A 148 3.02 7.25 -2.57
CA ILE A 148 4.42 6.81 -2.75
C ILE A 148 4.59 5.81 -3.90
N ILE A 149 3.97 4.62 -3.78
CA ILE A 149 4.23 3.48 -4.67
C ILE A 149 3.89 3.84 -6.13
N GLY A 150 4.88 3.66 -7.02
CA GLY A 150 4.70 3.89 -8.46
C GLY A 150 4.51 5.35 -8.86
N LYS A 151 4.72 6.32 -7.95
CA LYS A 151 4.51 7.76 -8.24
C LYS A 151 5.69 8.43 -8.96
N GLY A 152 6.78 7.70 -9.21
CA GLY A 152 7.98 8.22 -9.85
C GLY A 152 8.68 9.32 -9.04
N THR A 153 9.60 10.02 -9.66
CA THR A 153 10.40 11.08 -9.01
C THR A 153 9.51 12.12 -8.34
N MET A 154 9.91 12.55 -7.14
CA MET A 154 9.25 13.62 -6.41
C MET A 154 9.51 14.96 -7.11
N ASP A 155 8.47 15.71 -7.35
CA ASP A 155 8.47 17.09 -7.83
C ASP A 155 7.59 17.95 -6.91
N ARG A 156 7.52 19.26 -7.19
CA ARG A 156 6.75 20.18 -6.35
C ARG A 156 5.26 19.85 -6.29
N GLU A 157 4.65 19.48 -7.42
CA GLU A 157 3.21 19.13 -7.46
C GLU A 157 2.91 17.92 -6.58
N LYS A 158 3.70 16.86 -6.73
CA LYS A 158 3.57 15.64 -5.91
C LYS A 158 3.89 15.89 -4.43
N CYS A 159 4.79 16.83 -4.14
CA CYS A 159 5.09 17.23 -2.77
C CYS A 159 3.89 17.94 -2.11
N VAL A 160 3.25 18.86 -2.83
CA VAL A 160 2.02 19.52 -2.36
C VAL A 160 0.89 18.50 -2.15
N ASP A 161 0.72 17.55 -3.07
CA ASP A 161 -0.24 16.45 -2.92
C ASP A 161 0.11 15.55 -1.71
N TYR A 162 1.40 15.24 -1.51
CA TYR A 162 1.86 14.42 -0.39
C TYR A 162 1.50 15.06 0.96
N TRP A 163 1.76 16.35 1.14
CA TRP A 163 1.53 17.07 2.38
C TRP A 163 0.10 17.62 2.54
N GLY A 164 -0.66 17.68 1.45
CA GLY A 164 -1.99 18.34 1.39
C GLY A 164 -1.91 19.87 1.42
N SER A 165 -0.71 20.44 1.37
CA SER A 165 -0.46 21.89 1.37
C SER A 165 0.92 22.21 0.81
N ASP A 166 1.10 23.44 0.32
CA ASP A 166 2.39 23.93 -0.17
C ASP A 166 3.29 24.33 1.02
N VAL A 167 4.08 23.35 1.49
CA VAL A 167 5.06 23.60 2.57
C VAL A 167 6.39 24.04 1.99
N GLU A 168 7.23 24.69 2.80
CA GLU A 168 8.54 25.25 2.40
C GLU A 168 9.41 24.19 1.68
N LEU A 169 9.42 22.95 2.18
CA LEU A 169 10.12 21.83 1.58
C LEU A 169 9.75 21.61 0.10
N CYS A 170 8.50 21.88 -0.29
CA CYS A 170 8.05 21.71 -1.67
C CYS A 170 8.59 22.80 -2.61
N SER A 171 8.89 23.98 -2.09
CA SER A 171 9.44 25.08 -2.89
C SER A 171 10.87 24.82 -3.37
N GLU A 172 11.61 23.95 -2.69
CA GLU A 172 12.98 23.57 -3.03
C GLU A 172 13.05 22.50 -4.14
N LEU A 173 11.90 21.89 -4.48
CA LEU A 173 11.86 20.87 -5.52
C LEU A 173 11.67 21.52 -6.91
N ALA A 174 12.36 20.97 -7.92
CA ALA A 174 12.22 21.42 -9.30
C ALA A 174 10.76 21.31 -9.78
N LYS A 175 10.36 22.27 -10.60
CA LYS A 175 9.05 22.27 -11.27
C LYS A 175 9.03 21.25 -12.40
#